data_beb81f88acb3f3eb95bab53bb0ac49b1
#
_entry.id   beb81f88acb3f3eb95bab53bb0ac49b1
#
_cell.length_a   1.000
_cell.length_b   1.000
_cell.length_c   1.000
_cell.angle_alpha   90.00
_cell.angle_beta   90.00
_cell.angle_gamma   90.00
#
_symmetry.space_group_name_H-M   'P 1'
#
loop_
_entity.id
_entity.type
_entity.pdbx_description
1 polymer ?
#
loop_
_entity_poly.entity_id
_entity_poly.type
_entity_poly.pdbx_seq_one_letter_code
_entity_poly.pdbx_strand_id
1 'polypeptide(L)'
;MRREAAAISPITGIVSAIRAGEIVILVDDEQRENEGDLVFAADFVTPEKINFLAKHGRGLICMPVTEAHAQRLGLRPMVEQNRSRHGTNFTTSIEAAEGISTGISAQDRALTIKVAAAPDAKPEDIVQPGHVFPLVAQPGGVLVRAGHTEACCDLARLAGLSPAAVLCEIMRDDGGMARLPDLIDFAAQHKLKIGAIADLIEHRSRNESLVQRVSERDIETTWGSFHLVSYRDLALGSIHLALVQGRPSPQAEILVRVHEPLSVVDLLDAGPGTHAWGVGEALEAIGQAGTGVMVLLNCTQTSEALEARLAETRTPRGGRGMDLRLYGIGAQILRDLGVGRMRLMAAPRKMPSMVGFGLEVTGYAELPKR
;
A
#
# COMPACT_ATOMS: atom_id res chain seq x y z
N MET A 1 -19.07 6.29 -15.49
CA MET A 1 -17.92 7.19 -15.64
C MET A 1 -18.17 8.64 -15.19
N ARG A 2 -19.01 9.50 -15.89
CA ARG A 2 -19.22 10.90 -15.43
C ARG A 2 -19.94 11.02 -14.08
N ARG A 3 -20.89 10.15 -13.76
CA ARG A 3 -21.63 10.15 -12.48
C ARG A 3 -20.75 9.65 -11.33
N GLU A 4 -19.89 8.72 -11.56
CA GLU A 4 -18.96 8.12 -10.58
C GLU A 4 -17.86 9.12 -10.21
N ALA A 5 -17.23 9.76 -11.19
CA ALA A 5 -16.21 10.79 -10.94
C ALA A 5 -16.77 12.01 -10.18
N ALA A 6 -18.05 12.37 -10.40
CA ALA A 6 -18.69 13.45 -9.67
C ALA A 6 -19.11 13.09 -8.22
N ALA A 7 -19.15 11.81 -7.90
CA ALA A 7 -19.51 11.33 -6.55
C ALA A 7 -18.33 11.26 -5.59
N ILE A 8 -17.08 11.19 -6.10
CA ILE A 8 -15.87 11.16 -5.29
C ILE A 8 -15.52 12.59 -4.85
N SER A 9 -15.37 12.77 -3.55
CA SER A 9 -15.02 14.06 -2.94
C SER A 9 -13.52 14.30 -3.02
N PRO A 10 -13.06 15.55 -3.25
CA PRO A 10 -11.63 15.87 -3.17
C PRO A 10 -11.05 15.47 -1.82
N ILE A 11 -9.80 15.01 -1.81
CA ILE A 11 -9.14 14.48 -0.60
C ILE A 11 -9.09 15.52 0.53
N THR A 12 -8.97 16.79 0.24
CA THR A 12 -9.03 17.88 1.24
C THR A 12 -10.39 17.93 1.93
N GLY A 13 -11.48 17.63 1.23
CA GLY A 13 -12.83 17.52 1.78
C GLY A 13 -12.98 16.28 2.69
N ILE A 14 -12.30 15.18 2.35
CA ILE A 14 -12.26 13.97 3.19
C ILE A 14 -11.46 14.23 4.48
N VAL A 15 -10.27 14.84 4.36
CA VAL A 15 -9.47 15.21 5.54
C VAL A 15 -10.24 16.14 6.48
N SER A 16 -10.99 17.11 5.91
CA SER A 16 -11.84 18.01 6.71
C SER A 16 -12.97 17.27 7.42
N ALA A 17 -13.59 16.29 6.77
CA ALA A 17 -14.64 15.45 7.35
C ALA A 17 -14.09 14.59 8.51
N ILE A 18 -12.94 13.95 8.31
CA ILE A 18 -12.26 13.17 9.36
C ILE A 18 -11.93 14.07 10.57
N ARG A 19 -11.40 15.29 10.33
CA ARG A 19 -11.10 16.28 11.37
C ARG A 19 -12.34 16.70 12.15
N ALA A 20 -13.49 16.77 11.48
CA ALA A 20 -14.77 17.08 12.10
C ALA A 20 -15.42 15.88 12.82
N GLY A 21 -14.79 14.71 12.78
CA GLY A 21 -15.31 13.47 13.34
C GLY A 21 -16.43 12.83 12.51
N GLU A 22 -16.61 13.22 11.24
CA GLU A 22 -17.60 12.61 10.35
C GLU A 22 -17.16 11.20 9.94
N ILE A 23 -18.14 10.33 9.65
CA ILE A 23 -17.88 9.06 8.94
C ILE A 23 -17.76 9.36 7.46
N VAL A 24 -16.78 8.77 6.81
CA VAL A 24 -16.60 8.81 5.35
C VAL A 24 -16.56 7.41 4.77
N ILE A 25 -16.74 7.28 3.48
CA ILE A 25 -16.46 6.04 2.73
C ILE A 25 -15.11 6.20 2.05
N LEU A 26 -14.23 5.23 2.19
CA LEU A 26 -13.01 5.12 1.39
C LEU A 26 -13.15 3.97 0.40
N VAL A 27 -12.76 4.21 -0.84
CA VAL A 27 -12.73 3.19 -1.90
C VAL A 27 -11.29 2.95 -2.36
N ASP A 28 -10.95 1.69 -2.58
CA ASP A 28 -9.69 1.30 -3.18
C ASP A 28 -9.83 1.04 -4.70
N ASP A 29 -8.70 0.66 -5.32
CA ASP A 29 -8.63 0.40 -6.75
C ASP A 29 -9.43 -0.86 -7.14
N GLU A 30 -10.14 -0.82 -8.29
CA GLU A 30 -10.87 -1.96 -8.84
C GLU A 30 -10.00 -3.20 -9.05
N GLN A 31 -8.70 -3.01 -9.27
CA GLN A 31 -7.74 -4.09 -9.46
C GLN A 31 -7.21 -4.67 -8.14
N ARG A 32 -7.49 -4.02 -6.98
CA ARG A 32 -7.06 -4.49 -5.66
C ARG A 32 -8.15 -5.31 -4.98
N GLU A 33 -8.92 -4.77 -4.05
CA GLU A 33 -10.07 -5.39 -3.38
C GLU A 33 -11.37 -4.97 -4.02
N ASN A 34 -11.39 -3.75 -4.61
CA ASN A 34 -12.55 -3.12 -5.21
C ASN A 34 -13.69 -3.00 -4.19
N GLU A 35 -13.39 -2.50 -3.00
CA GLU A 35 -14.32 -2.41 -1.88
C GLU A 35 -14.43 -0.98 -1.37
N GLY A 36 -15.41 -0.74 -0.51
CA GLY A 36 -15.55 0.51 0.19
C GLY A 36 -15.79 0.28 1.68
N ASP A 37 -15.05 1.02 2.50
CA ASP A 37 -15.10 0.95 3.94
C ASP A 37 -15.66 2.23 4.53
N LEU A 38 -16.51 2.09 5.57
CA LEU A 38 -16.85 3.18 6.49
C LEU A 38 -15.66 3.47 7.38
N VAL A 39 -15.22 4.73 7.42
CA VAL A 39 -14.02 5.14 8.15
C VAL A 39 -14.28 6.41 8.96
N PHE A 40 -13.74 6.47 10.17
CA PHE A 40 -13.62 7.69 10.97
C PHE A 40 -12.42 7.60 11.94
N ALA A 41 -11.93 8.75 12.42
CA ALA A 41 -10.81 8.77 13.36
C ALA A 41 -11.23 8.22 14.74
N ALA A 42 -10.39 7.38 15.34
CA ALA A 42 -10.66 6.73 16.61
C ALA A 42 -10.91 7.73 17.77
N ASP A 43 -10.34 8.92 17.68
CA ASP A 43 -10.57 10.04 18.61
C ASP A 43 -12.06 10.38 18.79
N PHE A 44 -12.88 10.11 17.77
CA PHE A 44 -14.31 10.42 17.77
C PHE A 44 -15.20 9.18 17.89
N VAL A 45 -14.67 8.09 18.47
CA VAL A 45 -15.47 6.87 18.66
C VAL A 45 -16.63 7.10 19.64
N THR A 46 -17.81 6.63 19.25
CA THR A 46 -19.02 6.60 20.10
C THR A 46 -19.81 5.31 19.87
N PRO A 47 -20.65 4.88 20.82
CA PRO A 47 -21.52 3.72 20.62
C PRO A 47 -22.42 3.84 19.39
N GLU A 48 -22.91 5.03 19.09
CA GLU A 48 -23.80 5.30 17.95
C GLU A 48 -23.07 5.06 16.62
N LYS A 49 -21.80 5.50 16.50
CA LYS A 49 -20.98 5.25 15.32
C LYS A 49 -20.67 3.77 15.15
N ILE A 50 -20.27 3.07 16.21
CA ILE A 50 -20.05 1.63 16.17
C ILE A 50 -21.33 0.88 15.77
N ASN A 51 -22.49 1.29 16.33
CA ASN A 51 -23.77 0.72 15.94
C ASN A 51 -24.09 1.02 14.45
N PHE A 52 -23.77 2.22 13.95
CA PHE A 52 -23.93 2.57 12.54
C PHE A 52 -23.11 1.65 11.65
N LEU A 53 -21.82 1.45 11.96
CA LEU A 53 -20.96 0.53 11.24
C LEU A 53 -21.50 -0.91 11.24
N ALA A 54 -21.84 -1.43 12.42
CA ALA A 54 -22.35 -2.79 12.56
C ALA A 54 -23.66 -3.02 11.81
N LYS A 55 -24.58 -2.04 11.86
CA LYS A 55 -25.91 -2.13 11.24
C LYS A 55 -25.88 -1.92 9.74
N HIS A 56 -25.12 -0.95 9.26
CA HIS A 56 -25.15 -0.50 7.88
C HIS A 56 -23.93 -0.93 7.07
N GLY A 57 -22.74 -1.01 7.67
CA GLY A 57 -21.54 -1.59 7.04
C GLY A 57 -21.61 -3.11 6.98
N ARG A 58 -21.90 -3.76 8.12
CA ARG A 58 -22.04 -5.21 8.28
C ARG A 58 -20.73 -6.01 8.16
N GLY A 59 -19.62 -5.32 7.91
CA GLY A 59 -18.27 -5.88 7.85
C GLY A 59 -17.66 -6.10 9.22
N LEU A 60 -16.37 -6.35 9.25
CA LEU A 60 -15.60 -6.51 10.47
C LEU A 60 -15.18 -5.15 11.03
N ILE A 61 -15.52 -4.88 12.30
CA ILE A 61 -15.07 -3.64 12.96
C ILE A 61 -13.60 -3.79 13.32
N CYS A 62 -12.76 -3.06 12.60
CA CYS A 62 -11.31 -3.06 12.75
C CYS A 62 -10.83 -1.70 13.26
N MET A 63 -9.64 -1.72 13.86
CA MET A 63 -8.95 -0.54 14.38
C MET A 63 -7.57 -0.41 13.73
N PRO A 64 -7.45 0.29 12.58
CA PRO A 64 -6.16 0.68 12.02
C PRO A 64 -5.33 1.48 13.01
N VAL A 65 -4.07 1.07 13.22
CA VAL A 65 -3.10 1.72 14.10
C VAL A 65 -1.72 1.72 13.45
N THR A 66 -0.85 2.63 13.86
CA THR A 66 0.56 2.59 13.46
C THR A 66 1.34 1.50 14.18
N GLU A 67 2.49 1.11 13.63
CA GLU A 67 3.39 0.16 14.25
C GLU A 67 3.82 0.60 15.67
N ALA A 68 4.18 1.89 15.84
CA ALA A 68 4.54 2.44 17.15
C ALA A 68 3.39 2.34 18.17
N HIS A 69 2.15 2.52 17.71
CA HIS A 69 0.96 2.37 18.54
C HIS A 69 0.74 0.90 18.94
N ALA A 70 0.86 -0.02 17.98
CA ALA A 70 0.75 -1.45 18.23
C ALA A 70 1.82 -1.95 19.23
N GLN A 71 3.07 -1.47 19.07
CA GLN A 71 4.17 -1.79 19.99
C GLN A 71 3.89 -1.28 21.42
N ARG A 72 3.37 -0.06 21.56
CA ARG A 72 3.01 0.52 22.87
C ARG A 72 1.94 -0.31 23.58
N LEU A 73 0.95 -0.82 22.85
CA LEU A 73 -0.10 -1.68 23.39
C LEU A 73 0.33 -3.16 23.55
N GLY A 74 1.54 -3.52 23.17
CA GLY A 74 2.01 -4.91 23.20
C GLY A 74 1.23 -5.83 22.23
N LEU A 75 0.66 -5.28 21.16
CA LEU A 75 -0.09 -6.06 20.17
C LEU A 75 0.85 -6.96 19.37
N ARG A 76 0.51 -8.23 19.28
CA ARG A 76 1.27 -9.22 18.50
C ARG A 76 0.50 -9.58 17.22
N PRO A 77 1.22 -9.90 16.13
CA PRO A 77 0.57 -10.45 14.94
C PRO A 77 -0.32 -11.64 15.29
N MET A 78 -1.48 -11.73 14.66
CA MET A 78 -2.44 -12.83 14.88
C MET A 78 -1.84 -14.18 14.50
N VAL A 79 -0.91 -14.20 13.55
CA VAL A 79 -0.21 -15.41 13.06
C VAL A 79 1.27 -15.12 12.83
N GLU A 80 2.13 -16.12 13.00
CA GLU A 80 3.56 -15.99 12.71
C GLU A 80 3.85 -15.83 11.22
N GLN A 81 3.05 -16.48 10.37
CA GLN A 81 3.16 -16.39 8.89
C GLN A 81 1.85 -15.90 8.30
N ASN A 82 1.82 -14.64 7.90
CA ASN A 82 0.67 -14.07 7.20
C ASN A 82 0.59 -14.63 5.77
N ARG A 83 -0.49 -15.39 5.49
CA ARG A 83 -0.78 -15.97 4.17
C ARG A 83 -2.01 -15.33 3.51
N SER A 84 -2.50 -14.22 4.06
CA SER A 84 -3.63 -13.51 3.48
C SER A 84 -3.26 -12.94 2.11
N ARG A 85 -4.22 -12.97 1.18
CA ARG A 85 -4.00 -12.57 -0.22
C ARG A 85 -3.48 -11.14 -0.36
N HIS A 86 -3.93 -10.24 0.48
CA HIS A 86 -3.60 -8.81 0.45
C HIS A 86 -2.63 -8.39 1.55
N GLY A 87 -2.11 -9.33 2.35
CA GLY A 87 -1.09 -9.08 3.37
C GLY A 87 -1.57 -8.16 4.50
N THR A 88 -2.88 -8.16 4.83
CA THR A 88 -3.41 -7.35 5.92
C THR A 88 -2.83 -7.81 7.26
N ASN A 89 -2.21 -6.89 7.99
CA ASN A 89 -1.50 -7.17 9.24
C ASN A 89 -2.46 -7.17 10.43
N PHE A 90 -3.25 -8.22 10.56
CA PHE A 90 -4.07 -8.46 11.74
C PHE A 90 -3.21 -8.73 12.97
N THR A 91 -3.59 -8.11 14.10
CA THR A 91 -3.12 -8.53 15.42
C THR A 91 -4.16 -9.40 16.09
N THR A 92 -3.82 -9.98 17.26
CA THR A 92 -4.83 -10.58 18.13
C THR A 92 -5.90 -9.55 18.45
N SER A 93 -7.17 -9.96 18.40
CA SER A 93 -8.30 -9.10 18.78
C SER A 93 -8.24 -8.67 20.25
N ILE A 94 -8.84 -7.53 20.56
CA ILE A 94 -8.74 -6.89 21.87
C ILE A 94 -10.09 -6.56 22.47
N GLU A 95 -10.10 -6.39 23.80
CA GLU A 95 -11.14 -5.74 24.59
C GLU A 95 -10.55 -4.80 25.62
N ALA A 96 -11.34 -3.81 26.10
CA ALA A 96 -10.94 -3.03 27.27
C ALA A 96 -10.83 -3.95 28.48
N ALA A 97 -9.81 -3.75 29.31
CA ALA A 97 -9.60 -4.55 30.52
C ALA A 97 -10.73 -4.38 31.57
N GLU A 98 -11.36 -3.20 31.56
CA GLU A 98 -12.41 -2.85 32.49
C GLU A 98 -13.59 -2.15 31.79
N GLY A 99 -14.76 -2.17 32.44
CA GLY A 99 -15.94 -1.40 32.01
C GLY A 99 -16.74 -2.02 30.87
N ILE A 100 -16.44 -3.23 30.43
CA ILE A 100 -17.20 -3.98 29.41
C ILE A 100 -18.08 -5.05 30.04
N SER A 101 -19.09 -5.50 29.29
CA SER A 101 -19.95 -6.64 29.66
C SER A 101 -19.49 -7.92 28.96
N THR A 102 -19.98 -8.18 27.73
CA THR A 102 -19.59 -9.33 26.90
C THR A 102 -18.64 -8.96 25.75
N GLY A 103 -18.30 -7.68 25.61
CA GLY A 103 -17.36 -7.15 24.62
C GLY A 103 -17.95 -6.87 23.24
N ILE A 104 -19.01 -7.57 22.80
CA ILE A 104 -19.55 -7.49 21.44
C ILE A 104 -20.52 -6.31 21.23
N SER A 105 -21.10 -5.74 22.29
CA SER A 105 -22.05 -4.63 22.14
C SER A 105 -21.40 -3.40 21.49
N ALA A 106 -22.21 -2.54 20.88
CA ALA A 106 -21.68 -1.28 20.32
C ALA A 106 -21.01 -0.41 21.40
N GLN A 107 -21.55 -0.46 22.62
CA GLN A 107 -21.01 0.26 23.78
C GLN A 107 -19.65 -0.32 24.19
N ASP A 108 -19.53 -1.64 24.32
CA ASP A 108 -18.29 -2.32 24.73
C ASP A 108 -17.18 -2.11 23.70
N ARG A 109 -17.50 -2.27 22.39
CA ARG A 109 -16.52 -2.03 21.32
C ARG A 109 -16.10 -0.56 21.24
N ALA A 110 -17.02 0.38 21.45
CA ALA A 110 -16.68 1.81 21.49
C ALA A 110 -15.75 2.12 22.68
N LEU A 111 -16.01 1.53 23.86
CA LEU A 111 -15.13 1.67 25.01
C LEU A 111 -13.75 1.06 24.75
N THR A 112 -13.69 -0.13 24.19
CA THR A 112 -12.43 -0.80 23.80
C THR A 112 -11.59 0.06 22.87
N ILE A 113 -12.20 0.60 21.81
CA ILE A 113 -11.50 1.47 20.86
C ILE A 113 -11.04 2.76 21.54
N LYS A 114 -11.89 3.38 22.36
CA LYS A 114 -11.56 4.61 23.11
C LYS A 114 -10.36 4.42 24.02
N VAL A 115 -10.33 3.31 24.77
CA VAL A 115 -9.23 2.97 25.67
C VAL A 115 -7.97 2.69 24.87
N ALA A 116 -8.05 1.82 23.85
CA ALA A 116 -6.90 1.42 23.03
C ALA A 116 -6.34 2.59 22.22
N ALA A 117 -7.15 3.57 21.77
CA ALA A 117 -6.72 4.73 20.99
C ALA A 117 -6.09 5.84 21.84
N ALA A 118 -6.21 5.79 23.17
CA ALA A 118 -5.70 6.84 24.03
C ALA A 118 -4.18 7.03 23.86
N PRO A 119 -3.68 8.28 23.86
CA PRO A 119 -2.25 8.55 23.66
C PRO A 119 -1.34 7.91 24.70
N ASP A 120 -1.85 7.70 25.91
CA ASP A 120 -1.19 7.11 27.08
C ASP A 120 -1.59 5.64 27.32
N ALA A 121 -2.34 5.02 26.40
CA ALA A 121 -2.78 3.63 26.51
C ALA A 121 -1.59 2.66 26.70
N LYS A 122 -1.78 1.71 27.59
CA LYS A 122 -0.79 0.69 28.02
C LYS A 122 -1.32 -0.71 27.74
N PRO A 123 -0.43 -1.73 27.74
CA PRO A 123 -0.86 -3.13 27.55
C PRO A 123 -1.88 -3.60 28.57
N GLU A 124 -1.84 -3.07 29.80
CA GLU A 124 -2.73 -3.44 30.91
C GLU A 124 -4.16 -2.89 30.75
N ASP A 125 -4.34 -1.89 29.89
CA ASP A 125 -5.65 -1.27 29.63
C ASP A 125 -6.53 -2.13 28.70
N ILE A 126 -5.94 -3.16 28.08
CA ILE A 126 -6.63 -4.09 27.19
C ILE A 126 -6.38 -5.55 27.58
N VAL A 127 -7.31 -6.40 27.17
CA VAL A 127 -7.19 -7.87 27.25
C VAL A 127 -7.32 -8.49 25.86
N GLN A 128 -6.81 -9.69 25.70
CA GLN A 128 -6.80 -10.48 24.45
C GLN A 128 -7.26 -11.91 24.74
N PRO A 129 -8.07 -12.54 23.88
CA PRO A 129 -8.72 -11.98 22.69
C PRO A 129 -9.94 -11.13 23.02
N GLY A 130 -10.54 -10.49 22.01
CA GLY A 130 -11.75 -9.67 22.16
C GLY A 130 -12.53 -9.50 20.84
N HIS A 131 -13.33 -8.43 20.75
CA HIS A 131 -14.25 -8.20 19.64
C HIS A 131 -13.91 -6.97 18.79
N VAL A 132 -12.76 -6.34 18.99
CA VAL A 132 -12.18 -5.32 18.12
C VAL A 132 -10.88 -5.86 17.53
N PHE A 133 -10.67 -5.66 16.24
CA PHE A 133 -9.53 -6.23 15.48
C PHE A 133 -8.54 -5.14 15.08
N PRO A 134 -7.43 -4.94 15.82
CA PRO A 134 -6.41 -3.99 15.39
C PRO A 134 -5.69 -4.46 14.14
N LEU A 135 -5.44 -3.50 13.23
CA LEU A 135 -4.70 -3.68 11.98
C LEU A 135 -3.47 -2.76 12.00
N VAL A 136 -2.29 -3.31 11.79
CA VAL A 136 -1.05 -2.52 11.80
C VAL A 136 -0.76 -2.00 10.41
N ALA A 137 -0.80 -0.67 10.25
CA ALA A 137 -0.44 0.00 9.02
C ALA A 137 1.06 -0.12 8.72
N GLN A 138 1.41 -0.28 7.45
CA GLN A 138 2.80 -0.30 7.01
C GLN A 138 3.46 1.08 7.23
N PRO A 139 4.71 1.12 7.73
CA PRO A 139 5.50 2.35 7.79
C PRO A 139 5.61 2.99 6.40
N GLY A 140 5.25 4.28 6.30
CA GLY A 140 5.11 5.00 5.03
C GLY A 140 3.68 5.12 4.52
N GLY A 141 2.72 4.41 5.13
CA GLY A 141 1.29 4.54 4.86
C GLY A 141 0.90 4.20 3.43
N VAL A 142 -0.05 4.94 2.82
CA VAL A 142 -0.54 4.66 1.46
C VAL A 142 0.52 4.78 0.37
N LEU A 143 1.63 5.47 0.63
CA LEU A 143 2.76 5.53 -0.30
C LEU A 143 3.51 4.19 -0.39
N VAL A 144 3.33 3.32 0.60
CA VAL A 144 3.93 1.99 0.67
C VAL A 144 2.92 0.92 0.29
N ARG A 145 1.73 0.97 0.90
CA ARG A 145 0.65 0.02 0.65
C ARG A 145 -0.67 0.77 0.45
N ALA A 146 -1.24 0.67 -0.76
CA ALA A 146 -2.48 1.35 -1.15
C ALA A 146 -3.74 0.67 -0.53
N GLY A 147 -3.75 0.45 0.78
CA GLY A 147 -4.80 -0.24 1.51
C GLY A 147 -5.59 0.68 2.45
N HIS A 148 -6.81 0.26 2.81
CA HIS A 148 -7.68 0.97 3.75
C HIS A 148 -7.02 1.19 5.11
N THR A 149 -6.27 0.20 5.62
CA THR A 149 -5.52 0.29 6.89
C THR A 149 -4.57 1.49 6.92
N GLU A 150 -3.75 1.62 5.86
CA GLU A 150 -2.79 2.71 5.70
C GLU A 150 -3.49 4.05 5.50
N ALA A 151 -4.53 4.06 4.65
CA ALA A 151 -5.32 5.26 4.36
C ALA A 151 -5.99 5.83 5.61
N CYS A 152 -6.48 4.98 6.49
CA CYS A 152 -7.09 5.37 7.76
C CYS A 152 -6.10 6.11 8.67
N CYS A 153 -4.91 5.55 8.88
CA CYS A 153 -3.87 6.18 9.71
C CYS A 153 -3.37 7.48 9.10
N ASP A 154 -3.20 7.53 7.77
CA ASP A 154 -2.77 8.72 7.06
C ASP A 154 -3.79 9.85 7.11
N LEU A 155 -5.07 9.55 6.92
CA LEU A 155 -6.14 10.54 7.00
C LEU A 155 -6.26 11.13 8.42
N ALA A 156 -6.18 10.27 9.46
CA ALA A 156 -6.18 10.73 10.85
C ALA A 156 -4.98 11.68 11.10
N ARG A 157 -3.77 11.31 10.66
CA ARG A 157 -2.56 12.13 10.75
C ARG A 157 -2.71 13.46 10.00
N LEU A 158 -3.19 13.44 8.75
CA LEU A 158 -3.43 14.65 7.95
C LEU A 158 -4.53 15.55 8.55
N ALA A 159 -5.46 14.98 9.27
CA ALA A 159 -6.47 15.71 10.02
C ALA A 159 -5.91 16.33 11.33
N GLY A 160 -4.66 16.03 11.73
CA GLY A 160 -4.05 16.49 12.98
C GLY A 160 -4.53 15.74 14.22
N LEU A 161 -5.00 14.48 14.03
CA LEU A 161 -5.53 13.60 15.07
C LEU A 161 -4.53 12.47 15.37
N SER A 162 -4.84 11.66 16.39
CA SER A 162 -4.08 10.44 16.66
C SER A 162 -4.11 9.53 15.42
N PRO A 163 -2.98 8.94 14.99
CA PRO A 163 -2.94 8.12 13.77
C PRO A 163 -3.54 6.73 14.03
N ALA A 164 -4.78 6.74 14.49
CA ALA A 164 -5.63 5.59 14.73
C ALA A 164 -7.05 5.87 14.21
N ALA A 165 -7.70 4.86 13.67
CA ALA A 165 -9.03 5.01 13.10
C ALA A 165 -9.89 3.78 13.37
N VAL A 166 -11.14 3.87 12.97
CA VAL A 166 -12.09 2.74 12.93
C VAL A 166 -12.49 2.55 11.49
N LEU A 167 -12.50 1.32 11.02
CA LEU A 167 -13.04 0.96 9.71
C LEU A 167 -14.00 -0.23 9.80
N CYS A 168 -14.88 -0.31 8.82
CA CYS A 168 -15.76 -1.46 8.62
C CYS A 168 -16.15 -1.53 7.14
N GLU A 169 -15.99 -2.67 6.53
CA GLU A 169 -16.36 -2.90 5.13
C GLU A 169 -17.87 -2.74 4.93
N ILE A 170 -18.28 -2.31 3.73
CA ILE A 170 -19.69 -2.17 3.37
C ILE A 170 -20.15 -3.36 2.54
N MET A 171 -21.10 -4.10 3.06
CA MET A 171 -21.73 -5.24 2.41
C MET A 171 -23.15 -4.91 1.95
N ARG A 172 -23.55 -5.49 0.82
CA ARG A 172 -24.94 -5.45 0.32
C ARG A 172 -25.86 -6.34 1.15
N ASP A 173 -27.16 -6.18 0.97
CA ASP A 173 -28.18 -6.96 1.69
C ASP A 173 -28.13 -8.47 1.38
N ASP A 174 -27.60 -8.82 0.19
CA ASP A 174 -27.41 -10.21 -0.23
C ASP A 174 -26.12 -10.86 0.33
N GLY A 175 -25.36 -10.12 1.14
CA GLY A 175 -24.09 -10.57 1.71
C GLY A 175 -22.87 -10.38 0.79
N GLY A 176 -23.05 -9.90 -0.43
CA GLY A 176 -21.95 -9.54 -1.33
C GLY A 176 -21.32 -8.19 -0.92
N MET A 177 -20.06 -7.97 -1.38
CA MET A 177 -19.40 -6.68 -1.13
C MET A 177 -20.02 -5.58 -1.98
N ALA A 178 -20.27 -4.40 -1.38
CA ALA A 178 -20.71 -3.23 -2.10
C ALA A 178 -19.58 -2.71 -3.02
N ARG A 179 -19.94 -2.33 -4.25
CA ARG A 179 -19.03 -1.76 -5.25
C ARG A 179 -19.37 -0.30 -5.47
N LEU A 180 -18.52 0.44 -6.19
CA LEU A 180 -18.68 1.89 -6.32
C LEU A 180 -20.11 2.34 -6.67
N PRO A 181 -20.88 1.71 -7.58
CA PRO A 181 -22.28 2.08 -7.82
C PRO A 181 -23.15 1.96 -6.54
N ASP A 182 -23.04 0.84 -5.81
CA ASP A 182 -23.78 0.62 -4.56
C ASP A 182 -23.37 1.65 -3.48
N LEU A 183 -22.06 1.96 -3.42
CA LEU A 183 -21.50 2.91 -2.46
C LEU A 183 -21.97 4.35 -2.72
N ILE A 184 -22.19 4.74 -3.99
CA ILE A 184 -22.76 6.04 -4.34
C ILE A 184 -24.19 6.17 -3.81
N ASP A 185 -25.01 5.14 -3.98
CA ASP A 185 -26.38 5.14 -3.49
C ASP A 185 -26.41 5.12 -1.95
N PHE A 186 -25.55 4.33 -1.32
CA PHE A 186 -25.35 4.28 0.12
C PHE A 186 -24.90 5.65 0.69
N ALA A 187 -23.93 6.29 0.05
CA ALA A 187 -23.44 7.60 0.45
C ALA A 187 -24.54 8.67 0.35
N ALA A 188 -25.34 8.64 -0.70
CA ALA A 188 -26.48 9.56 -0.87
C ALA A 188 -27.53 9.36 0.23
N GLN A 189 -27.87 8.09 0.54
CA GLN A 189 -28.83 7.73 1.59
C GLN A 189 -28.38 8.21 2.97
N HIS A 190 -27.11 8.05 3.30
CA HIS A 190 -26.55 8.35 4.63
C HIS A 190 -25.83 9.70 4.70
N LYS A 191 -25.82 10.49 3.61
CA LYS A 191 -25.15 11.81 3.50
C LYS A 191 -23.66 11.74 3.82
N LEU A 192 -22.99 10.70 3.34
CA LEU A 192 -21.56 10.48 3.54
C LEU A 192 -20.76 10.96 2.32
N LYS A 193 -19.51 11.35 2.54
CA LYS A 193 -18.56 11.64 1.48
C LYS A 193 -17.82 10.36 1.08
N ILE A 194 -17.50 10.23 -0.20
CA ILE A 194 -16.66 9.13 -0.74
C ILE A 194 -15.30 9.71 -1.10
N GLY A 195 -14.23 9.11 -0.59
CA GLY A 195 -12.84 9.40 -0.94
C GLY A 195 -12.19 8.20 -1.61
N ALA A 196 -11.29 8.46 -2.58
CA ALA A 196 -10.49 7.41 -3.20
C ALA A 196 -9.08 7.35 -2.58
N ILE A 197 -8.60 6.14 -2.30
CA ILE A 197 -7.22 5.92 -1.81
C ILE A 197 -6.21 6.42 -2.86
N ALA A 198 -6.51 6.31 -4.16
CA ALA A 198 -5.67 6.85 -5.22
C ALA A 198 -5.44 8.36 -5.09
N ASP A 199 -6.48 9.13 -4.75
CA ASP A 199 -6.38 10.58 -4.55
C ASP A 199 -5.56 10.92 -3.31
N LEU A 200 -5.63 10.10 -2.25
CA LEU A 200 -4.79 10.24 -1.07
C LEU A 200 -3.31 9.97 -1.38
N ILE A 201 -3.02 8.94 -2.18
CA ILE A 201 -1.67 8.67 -2.67
C ILE A 201 -1.15 9.85 -3.48
N GLU A 202 -1.94 10.39 -4.40
CA GLU A 202 -1.56 11.56 -5.20
C GLU A 202 -1.28 12.78 -4.32
N HIS A 203 -2.16 13.05 -3.35
CA HIS A 203 -2.00 14.16 -2.42
C HIS A 203 -0.70 14.05 -1.60
N ARG A 204 -0.41 12.87 -1.04
CA ARG A 204 0.81 12.63 -0.27
C ARG A 204 2.05 12.65 -1.14
N SER A 205 2.01 11.97 -2.30
CA SER A 205 3.15 11.85 -3.20
C SER A 205 3.60 13.18 -3.82
N ARG A 206 2.75 14.20 -3.83
CA ARG A 206 3.14 15.57 -4.25
C ARG A 206 4.02 16.28 -3.23
N ASN A 207 3.87 15.94 -1.95
CA ASN A 207 4.51 16.67 -0.84
C ASN A 207 5.50 15.81 -0.05
N GLU A 208 5.47 14.48 -0.21
CA GLU A 208 6.28 13.54 0.55
C GLU A 208 7.02 12.60 -0.41
N SER A 209 8.29 12.30 -0.08
CA SER A 209 9.06 11.27 -0.78
C SER A 209 9.57 10.22 0.20
N LEU A 210 9.49 8.95 -0.20
CA LEU A 210 10.10 7.82 0.52
C LEU A 210 11.56 7.62 0.12
N VAL A 211 12.00 8.27 -0.96
CA VAL A 211 13.34 8.12 -1.52
C VAL A 211 14.02 9.47 -1.70
N GLN A 212 15.32 9.49 -1.57
CA GLN A 212 16.16 10.63 -1.83
C GLN A 212 17.21 10.27 -2.88
N ARG A 213 17.32 11.07 -3.93
CA ARG A 213 18.43 10.97 -4.89
C ARG A 213 19.74 11.28 -4.17
N VAL A 214 20.74 10.39 -4.29
CA VAL A 214 22.02 10.49 -3.57
C VAL A 214 23.14 10.88 -4.54
N SER A 215 23.23 10.23 -5.67
CA SER A 215 24.26 10.50 -6.68
C SER A 215 23.82 10.05 -8.07
N GLU A 216 24.45 10.64 -9.07
CA GLU A 216 24.21 10.27 -10.47
C GLU A 216 25.51 10.37 -11.28
N ARG A 217 25.65 9.51 -12.27
CA ARG A 217 26.76 9.52 -13.22
C ARG A 217 26.45 8.68 -14.47
N ASP A 218 27.14 8.93 -15.54
CA ASP A 218 27.10 8.06 -16.70
C ASP A 218 27.99 6.83 -16.50
N ILE A 219 27.52 5.68 -16.99
CA ILE A 219 28.25 4.42 -16.97
C ILE A 219 28.22 3.75 -18.35
N GLU A 220 29.30 3.10 -18.70
CA GLU A 220 29.37 2.21 -19.86
C GLU A 220 29.11 0.78 -19.41
N THR A 221 28.20 0.10 -20.08
CA THR A 221 27.83 -1.29 -19.82
C THR A 221 27.96 -2.10 -21.10
N THR A 222 27.93 -3.43 -21.02
CA THR A 222 27.89 -4.31 -22.21
C THR A 222 26.61 -4.14 -23.04
N TRP A 223 25.59 -3.45 -22.51
CA TRP A 223 24.32 -3.17 -23.17
C TRP A 223 24.17 -1.71 -23.62
N GLY A 224 25.24 -0.92 -23.55
CA GLY A 224 25.28 0.49 -23.91
C GLY A 224 25.57 1.44 -22.76
N SER A 225 25.55 2.74 -23.06
CA SER A 225 25.74 3.81 -22.08
C SER A 225 24.44 4.12 -21.38
N PHE A 226 24.47 4.19 -20.07
CA PHE A 226 23.31 4.53 -19.24
C PHE A 226 23.65 5.64 -18.26
N HIS A 227 22.67 6.47 -17.95
CA HIS A 227 22.73 7.38 -16.82
C HIS A 227 22.30 6.62 -15.55
N LEU A 228 23.24 6.40 -14.64
CA LEU A 228 23.01 5.72 -13.36
C LEU A 228 22.63 6.74 -12.29
N VAL A 229 21.49 6.54 -11.65
CA VAL A 229 21.03 7.34 -10.52
C VAL A 229 20.87 6.43 -9.30
N SER A 230 21.41 6.85 -8.16
CA SER A 230 21.24 6.14 -6.89
C SER A 230 20.23 6.86 -5.98
N TYR A 231 19.38 6.09 -5.32
CA TYR A 231 18.37 6.54 -4.41
C TYR A 231 18.54 5.87 -3.06
N ARG A 232 18.35 6.65 -1.99
CA ARG A 232 18.28 6.14 -0.62
C ARG A 232 16.83 6.04 -0.18
N ASP A 233 16.42 4.89 0.32
CA ASP A 233 15.18 4.71 1.07
C ASP A 233 15.31 5.45 2.41
N LEU A 234 14.43 6.41 2.65
CA LEU A 234 14.49 7.26 3.85
C LEU A 234 14.08 6.54 5.14
N ALA A 235 13.37 5.42 5.04
CA ALA A 235 12.93 4.65 6.20
C ALA A 235 13.91 3.53 6.58
N LEU A 236 14.47 2.80 5.59
CA LEU A 236 15.36 1.65 5.83
C LEU A 236 16.84 1.96 5.57
N GLY A 237 17.16 3.11 4.97
CA GLY A 237 18.53 3.47 4.59
C GLY A 237 19.10 2.65 3.42
N SER A 238 18.33 1.73 2.84
CA SER A 238 18.77 0.91 1.71
C SER A 238 18.99 1.76 0.46
N ILE A 239 19.90 1.30 -0.41
CA ILE A 239 20.20 1.96 -1.68
C ILE A 239 19.49 1.22 -2.82
N HIS A 240 18.86 1.99 -3.69
CA HIS A 240 18.28 1.55 -4.95
C HIS A 240 19.01 2.21 -6.11
N LEU A 241 19.04 1.56 -7.25
CA LEU A 241 19.68 2.08 -8.45
C LEU A 241 18.65 2.20 -9.57
N ALA A 242 18.82 3.22 -10.41
CA ALA A 242 18.10 3.33 -11.67
C ALA A 242 19.09 3.54 -12.81
N LEU A 243 18.93 2.76 -13.88
CA LEU A 243 19.65 2.93 -15.14
C LEU A 243 18.68 3.54 -16.15
N VAL A 244 19.01 4.71 -16.65
CA VAL A 244 18.17 5.49 -17.55
C VAL A 244 18.85 5.58 -18.91
N GLN A 245 18.13 5.21 -19.97
CA GLN A 245 18.52 5.42 -21.35
C GLN A 245 17.66 6.52 -21.95
N GLY A 246 18.26 7.47 -22.64
CA GLY A 246 17.55 8.60 -23.25
C GLY A 246 16.98 9.60 -22.23
N ARG A 247 15.87 10.25 -22.60
CA ARG A 247 15.19 11.24 -21.73
C ARG A 247 13.73 10.85 -21.55
N PRO A 248 13.38 10.20 -20.44
CA PRO A 248 11.98 9.95 -20.10
C PRO A 248 11.17 11.23 -20.08
N SER A 249 9.90 11.17 -20.52
CA SER A 249 8.95 12.27 -20.39
C SER A 249 7.57 11.71 -20.01
N PRO A 250 6.73 12.49 -19.29
CA PRO A 250 5.43 12.00 -18.85
C PRO A 250 4.48 11.60 -19.97
N GLN A 251 4.68 12.15 -21.19
CA GLN A 251 3.83 11.90 -22.36
C GLN A 251 4.30 10.73 -23.21
N ALA A 252 5.60 10.41 -23.16
CA ALA A 252 6.17 9.34 -23.96
C ALA A 252 5.94 7.97 -23.28
N GLU A 253 5.52 7.00 -24.09
CA GLU A 253 5.49 5.60 -23.65
C GLU A 253 6.91 5.04 -23.75
N ILE A 254 7.45 4.54 -22.64
CA ILE A 254 8.81 3.97 -22.58
C ILE A 254 8.81 2.57 -21.97
N LEU A 255 9.89 1.84 -22.22
CA LEU A 255 10.13 0.55 -21.57
C LEU A 255 10.59 0.76 -20.13
N VAL A 256 9.94 0.04 -19.21
CA VAL A 256 10.28 0.09 -17.78
C VAL A 256 10.42 -1.31 -17.21
N ARG A 257 11.51 -1.54 -16.51
CA ARG A 257 11.73 -2.72 -15.68
C ARG A 257 11.96 -2.32 -14.23
N VAL A 258 11.15 -2.84 -13.31
CA VAL A 258 11.46 -2.80 -11.88
C VAL A 258 11.86 -4.20 -11.46
N HIS A 259 13.10 -4.38 -11.03
CA HIS A 259 13.68 -5.66 -10.67
C HIS A 259 13.92 -5.74 -9.17
N GLU A 260 13.42 -6.82 -8.57
CA GLU A 260 13.44 -7.04 -7.12
C GLU A 260 13.53 -8.54 -6.78
N PRO A 261 14.27 -8.88 -5.71
CA PRO A 261 15.41 -8.17 -5.16
C PRO A 261 16.63 -8.35 -6.07
N LEU A 262 17.50 -7.35 -6.17
CA LEU A 262 18.76 -7.51 -6.88
C LEU A 262 19.70 -8.39 -6.05
N SER A 263 20.20 -9.46 -6.67
CA SER A 263 21.25 -10.33 -6.16
C SER A 263 22.33 -10.50 -7.21
N VAL A 264 23.56 -10.72 -6.81
CA VAL A 264 24.63 -11.09 -7.74
C VAL A 264 24.30 -12.36 -8.54
N VAL A 265 23.51 -13.26 -7.96
CA VAL A 265 23.01 -14.47 -8.63
C VAL A 265 22.11 -14.13 -9.81
N ASP A 266 21.31 -13.07 -9.74
CA ASP A 266 20.41 -12.63 -10.83
C ASP A 266 21.19 -12.15 -12.06
N LEU A 267 22.45 -11.73 -11.89
CA LEU A 267 23.36 -11.34 -12.99
C LEU A 267 24.10 -12.53 -13.59
N LEU A 268 24.29 -13.60 -12.81
CA LEU A 268 25.08 -14.77 -13.18
C LEU A 268 24.23 -15.93 -13.73
N ASP A 269 23.00 -16.08 -13.23
CA ASP A 269 22.10 -17.17 -13.62
C ASP A 269 21.31 -16.81 -14.88
N ALA A 270 21.75 -17.31 -16.03
CA ALA A 270 21.05 -17.20 -17.30
C ALA A 270 19.98 -18.28 -17.55
N GLY A 271 19.70 -19.14 -16.56
CA GLY A 271 18.68 -20.18 -16.65
C GLY A 271 17.26 -19.63 -16.69
N PRO A 272 16.23 -20.49 -16.94
CA PRO A 272 14.83 -20.08 -16.83
C PRO A 272 14.54 -19.69 -15.37
N GLY A 273 14.71 -18.40 -15.11
CA GLY A 273 14.67 -17.82 -13.77
C GLY A 273 13.26 -17.59 -13.26
N THR A 274 13.20 -17.11 -12.01
CA THR A 274 11.97 -16.70 -11.33
C THR A 274 11.35 -15.42 -11.91
N HIS A 275 12.07 -14.72 -12.78
CA HIS A 275 11.67 -13.45 -13.39
C HIS A 275 11.29 -13.63 -14.87
N ALA A 276 10.20 -13.00 -15.30
CA ALA A 276 9.78 -12.97 -16.70
C ALA A 276 10.81 -12.28 -17.61
N TRP A 277 11.61 -11.33 -17.06
CA TRP A 277 12.69 -10.64 -17.74
C TRP A 277 13.94 -10.66 -16.86
N GLY A 278 15.05 -11.15 -17.37
CA GLY A 278 16.36 -11.03 -16.72
C GLY A 278 16.89 -9.59 -16.77
N VAL A 279 17.88 -9.30 -15.94
CA VAL A 279 18.54 -7.97 -15.90
C VAL A 279 19.18 -7.63 -17.24
N GLY A 280 19.98 -8.55 -17.80
CA GLY A 280 20.65 -8.35 -19.08
C GLY A 280 19.70 -8.18 -20.25
N GLU A 281 18.68 -9.04 -20.36
CA GLU A 281 17.67 -8.98 -21.42
C GLU A 281 16.90 -7.63 -21.38
N ALA A 282 16.60 -7.14 -20.17
CA ALA A 282 15.90 -5.87 -20.00
C ALA A 282 16.78 -4.67 -20.39
N LEU A 283 18.06 -4.66 -19.98
CA LEU A 283 19.00 -3.60 -20.35
C LEU A 283 19.28 -3.57 -21.85
N GLU A 284 19.41 -4.74 -22.48
CA GLU A 284 19.58 -4.85 -23.93
C GLU A 284 18.38 -4.28 -24.68
N ALA A 285 17.16 -4.66 -24.28
CA ALA A 285 15.93 -4.15 -24.91
C ALA A 285 15.77 -2.64 -24.72
N ILE A 286 16.10 -2.10 -23.54
CA ILE A 286 16.07 -0.66 -23.26
C ILE A 286 17.13 0.05 -24.10
N GLY A 287 18.34 -0.49 -24.21
CA GLY A 287 19.42 0.05 -25.07
C GLY A 287 19.01 0.11 -26.54
N GLN A 288 18.39 -0.96 -27.05
CA GLN A 288 17.90 -1.00 -28.44
C GLN A 288 16.73 -0.03 -28.69
N ALA A 289 15.85 0.17 -27.68
CA ALA A 289 14.74 1.12 -27.78
C ALA A 289 15.22 2.59 -27.70
N GLY A 290 16.43 2.85 -27.22
CA GLY A 290 17.00 4.20 -27.07
C GLY A 290 16.36 5.04 -25.97
N THR A 291 15.27 4.59 -25.34
CA THR A 291 14.64 5.26 -24.22
C THR A 291 13.95 4.24 -23.29
N GLY A 292 14.28 4.31 -22.01
CA GLY A 292 13.68 3.45 -21.01
C GLY A 292 14.38 3.54 -19.66
N VAL A 293 13.82 2.87 -18.66
CA VAL A 293 14.31 2.88 -17.28
C VAL A 293 14.32 1.48 -16.70
N MET A 294 15.45 1.11 -16.12
CA MET A 294 15.55 -0.06 -15.25
C MET A 294 15.78 0.37 -13.82
N VAL A 295 14.88 0.01 -12.91
CA VAL A 295 15.02 0.22 -11.47
C VAL A 295 15.45 -1.08 -10.81
N LEU A 296 16.57 -1.04 -10.08
CA LEU A 296 17.11 -2.14 -9.29
C LEU A 296 16.85 -1.84 -7.81
N LEU A 297 15.91 -2.57 -7.21
CA LEU A 297 15.53 -2.38 -5.81
C LEU A 297 16.41 -3.25 -4.89
N ASN A 298 16.57 -2.80 -3.63
CA ASN A 298 17.32 -3.53 -2.59
C ASN A 298 18.70 -4.01 -3.04
N CYS A 299 19.53 -3.08 -3.53
CA CYS A 299 20.89 -3.41 -3.99
C CYS A 299 21.85 -3.87 -2.89
N THR A 300 21.44 -3.77 -1.63
CA THR A 300 22.18 -4.30 -0.47
C THR A 300 21.56 -5.63 -0.04
N GLN A 301 22.34 -6.70 -0.20
CA GLN A 301 21.96 -8.05 0.24
C GLN A 301 22.77 -8.43 1.46
N THR A 302 22.10 -8.90 2.53
CA THR A 302 22.80 -9.46 3.69
C THR A 302 23.40 -10.83 3.37
N SER A 303 24.41 -11.25 4.14
CA SER A 303 25.05 -12.56 3.96
C SER A 303 24.03 -13.69 4.08
N GLU A 304 23.11 -13.60 5.06
CA GLU A 304 22.07 -14.61 5.30
C GLU A 304 21.09 -14.69 4.12
N ALA A 305 20.74 -13.55 3.54
CA ALA A 305 19.85 -13.51 2.35
C ALA A 305 20.55 -14.11 1.12
N LEU A 306 21.85 -13.88 0.96
CA LEU A 306 22.65 -14.50 -0.10
C LEU A 306 22.77 -16.01 0.08
N GLU A 307 23.10 -16.47 1.30
CA GLU A 307 23.18 -17.89 1.63
C GLU A 307 21.85 -18.62 1.38
N ALA A 308 20.73 -18.04 1.83
CA ALA A 308 19.40 -18.58 1.58
C ALA A 308 19.11 -18.73 0.07
N ARG A 309 19.55 -17.75 -0.75
CA ARG A 309 19.34 -17.77 -2.18
C ARG A 309 20.22 -18.80 -2.89
N LEU A 310 21.45 -18.98 -2.44
CA LEU A 310 22.36 -19.99 -2.96
C LEU A 310 21.93 -21.42 -2.61
N ALA A 311 21.27 -21.61 -1.46
CA ALA A 311 20.70 -22.88 -1.03
C ALA A 311 19.39 -23.26 -1.74
N GLU A 312 18.74 -22.32 -2.45
CA GLU A 312 17.52 -22.56 -3.21
C GLU A 312 17.82 -23.44 -4.42
N THR A 313 17.57 -24.74 -4.30
CA THR A 313 17.49 -25.61 -5.48
C THR A 313 16.33 -25.17 -6.37
N ARG A 314 16.52 -25.23 -7.71
CA ARG A 314 15.64 -24.78 -8.81
C ARG A 314 14.19 -25.30 -8.77
N THR A 315 13.45 -25.12 -7.72
CA THR A 315 12.00 -25.37 -7.70
C THR A 315 11.28 -24.06 -8.01
N PRO A 316 10.36 -24.01 -8.99
CA PRO A 316 9.51 -22.84 -9.20
C PRO A 316 8.68 -22.65 -7.93
N ARG A 317 9.09 -21.77 -7.06
CA ARG A 317 8.25 -21.36 -5.92
C ARG A 317 7.15 -20.48 -6.51
N GLY A 318 5.91 -20.90 -6.26
CA GLY A 318 4.74 -20.02 -6.40
C GLY A 318 5.09 -18.68 -5.75
N GLY A 319 4.88 -17.59 -6.48
CA GLY A 319 5.44 -16.28 -6.19
C GLY A 319 5.37 -15.91 -4.71
N ARG A 320 6.49 -15.55 -4.11
CA ARG A 320 6.49 -14.74 -2.91
C ARG A 320 5.62 -13.53 -3.22
N GLY A 321 4.60 -13.29 -2.41
CA GLY A 321 3.80 -12.07 -2.51
C GLY A 321 4.78 -10.90 -2.58
N MET A 322 4.64 -10.05 -3.61
CA MET A 322 5.55 -8.93 -3.81
C MET A 322 5.47 -8.01 -2.61
N ASP A 323 6.61 -7.59 -2.10
CA ASP A 323 6.66 -6.57 -1.06
C ASP A 323 6.04 -5.28 -1.60
N LEU A 324 4.84 -4.97 -1.13
CA LEU A 324 4.05 -3.81 -1.56
C LEU A 324 4.79 -2.49 -1.33
N ARG A 325 5.70 -2.45 -0.36
CA ARG A 325 6.55 -1.29 -0.11
C ARG A 325 7.46 -0.97 -1.29
N LEU A 326 8.03 -1.99 -1.90
CA LEU A 326 8.92 -1.83 -3.04
C LEU A 326 8.19 -1.31 -4.28
N TYR A 327 6.86 -1.48 -4.34
CA TYR A 327 6.03 -0.84 -5.36
C TYR A 327 6.01 0.68 -5.22
N GLY A 328 5.73 1.19 -4.03
CA GLY A 328 5.69 2.63 -3.76
C GLY A 328 7.05 3.28 -3.99
N ILE A 329 8.14 2.62 -3.58
CA ILE A 329 9.51 3.07 -3.82
C ILE A 329 9.81 3.10 -5.31
N GLY A 330 9.52 2.02 -6.04
CA GLY A 330 9.71 1.95 -7.49
C GLY A 330 8.92 3.02 -8.23
N ALA A 331 7.66 3.24 -7.84
CA ALA A 331 6.81 4.26 -8.43
C ALA A 331 7.36 5.68 -8.21
N GLN A 332 7.83 6.00 -7.01
CA GLN A 332 8.42 7.31 -6.73
C GLN A 332 9.74 7.54 -7.47
N ILE A 333 10.58 6.51 -7.59
CA ILE A 333 11.81 6.58 -8.40
C ILE A 333 11.46 6.86 -9.87
N LEU A 334 10.49 6.13 -10.44
CA LEU A 334 10.06 6.32 -11.84
C LEU A 334 9.51 7.73 -12.06
N ARG A 335 8.70 8.24 -11.13
CA ARG A 335 8.17 9.60 -11.19
C ARG A 335 9.28 10.66 -11.12
N ASP A 336 10.26 10.51 -10.20
CA ASP A 336 11.41 11.42 -10.08
C ASP A 336 12.26 11.46 -11.36
N LEU A 337 12.31 10.34 -12.10
CA LEU A 337 12.98 10.24 -13.40
C LEU A 337 12.14 10.77 -14.56
N GLY A 338 10.94 11.28 -14.33
CA GLY A 338 10.05 11.87 -15.34
C GLY A 338 9.27 10.84 -16.16
N VAL A 339 9.15 9.59 -15.70
CA VAL A 339 8.27 8.59 -16.33
C VAL A 339 6.81 8.95 -16.06
N GLY A 340 5.95 8.85 -17.07
CA GLY A 340 4.50 8.97 -16.93
C GLY A 340 3.78 7.77 -17.52
N ARG A 341 4.13 7.38 -18.75
CA ARG A 341 3.51 6.25 -19.46
C ARG A 341 4.54 5.17 -19.70
N MET A 342 4.18 3.92 -19.41
CA MET A 342 5.18 2.84 -19.48
C MET A 342 4.60 1.51 -19.97
N ARG A 343 5.40 0.80 -20.76
CA ARG A 343 5.23 -0.63 -21.02
C ARG A 343 6.14 -1.41 -20.08
N LEU A 344 5.52 -2.21 -19.20
CA LEU A 344 6.27 -2.96 -18.20
C LEU A 344 6.91 -4.22 -18.79
N MET A 345 8.18 -4.40 -18.49
CA MET A 345 8.92 -5.62 -18.77
C MET A 345 8.74 -6.61 -17.64
N ALA A 346 7.52 -7.17 -17.53
CA ALA A 346 7.08 -8.08 -16.50
C ALA A 346 5.97 -9.01 -17.02
N ALA A 347 5.71 -10.11 -16.34
CA ALA A 347 4.48 -10.88 -16.60
C ALA A 347 3.25 -10.05 -16.22
N PRO A 348 2.15 -10.12 -17.00
CA PRO A 348 0.92 -9.43 -16.68
C PRO A 348 0.42 -9.82 -15.28
N ARG A 349 0.10 -8.83 -14.46
CA ARG A 349 -0.39 -9.00 -13.10
C ARG A 349 -1.24 -7.82 -12.65
N LYS A 350 -2.11 -8.04 -11.68
CA LYS A 350 -2.81 -6.95 -11.02
C LYS A 350 -1.79 -6.08 -10.27
N MET A 351 -1.81 -4.78 -10.54
CA MET A 351 -0.91 -3.82 -9.92
C MET A 351 -1.71 -2.88 -9.00
N PRO A 352 -1.16 -2.50 -7.84
CA PRO A 352 -1.73 -1.44 -7.04
C PRO A 352 -1.79 -0.13 -7.83
N SER A 353 -2.65 0.80 -7.40
CA SER A 353 -2.90 2.07 -8.08
C SER A 353 -1.63 2.84 -8.44
N MET A 354 -1.13 2.67 -9.68
CA MET A 354 -0.05 3.50 -10.23
C MET A 354 -0.52 4.92 -10.53
N VAL A 355 -1.82 5.09 -10.79
CA VAL A 355 -2.46 6.36 -11.10
C VAL A 355 -2.23 7.40 -10.00
N GLY A 356 -2.29 7.00 -8.74
CA GLY A 356 -1.98 7.88 -7.60
C GLY A 356 -0.55 8.43 -7.58
N PHE A 357 0.39 7.74 -8.25
CA PHE A 357 1.75 8.24 -8.46
C PHE A 357 1.91 9.03 -9.77
N GLY A 358 0.84 9.23 -10.55
CA GLY A 358 0.89 9.86 -11.87
C GLY A 358 1.52 8.96 -12.94
N LEU A 359 1.48 7.64 -12.75
CA LEU A 359 2.03 6.63 -13.65
C LEU A 359 0.91 5.86 -14.34
N GLU A 360 1.03 5.65 -15.66
CA GLU A 360 0.11 4.84 -16.47
C GLU A 360 0.85 3.62 -17.01
N VAL A 361 0.38 2.41 -16.68
CA VAL A 361 0.82 1.18 -17.30
C VAL A 361 -0.01 0.95 -18.56
N THR A 362 0.55 1.20 -19.72
CA THR A 362 -0.13 1.09 -21.04
C THR A 362 -0.15 -0.35 -21.55
N GLY A 363 0.71 -1.21 -21.04
CA GLY A 363 0.80 -2.63 -21.42
C GLY A 363 2.05 -3.31 -20.87
N TYR A 364 2.25 -4.53 -21.35
CA TYR A 364 3.41 -5.35 -21.01
C TYR A 364 4.26 -5.59 -22.24
N ALA A 365 5.59 -5.56 -22.07
CA ALA A 365 6.52 -5.92 -23.13
C ALA A 365 6.63 -7.44 -23.25
N GLU A 366 6.52 -7.94 -24.48
CA GLU A 366 6.75 -9.37 -24.76
C GLU A 366 8.25 -9.66 -24.76
N LEU A 367 8.64 -10.80 -24.19
CA LEU A 367 10.01 -11.31 -24.32
C LEU A 367 10.34 -11.55 -25.79
N PRO A 368 11.53 -11.15 -26.25
CA PRO A 368 12.01 -11.59 -27.55
C PRO A 368 11.94 -13.11 -27.64
N LYS A 369 11.32 -13.63 -28.69
CA LYS A 369 11.35 -15.09 -28.96
C LYS A 369 12.81 -15.49 -29.17
N ARG A 370 13.33 -16.34 -28.29
CA ARG A 370 14.65 -16.98 -28.45
C ARG A 370 14.66 -17.90 -29.63
#